data_ac11b0023a0a0060096fdb783a0a0a74
#
_entry.id   ac11b0023a0a0060096fdb783a0a0a74
#
_cell.length_a   1.000
_cell.length_b   1.000
_cell.length_c   1.000
_cell.angle_alpha   90.00
_cell.angle_beta   90.00
_cell.angle_gamma   90.00
#
_symmetry.space_group_name_H-M   'P 1'
#
loop_
_entity.id
_entity.type
_entity.pdbx_description
1 polymer ?
#
loop_
_entity_poly.entity_id
_entity_poly.type
_entity_poly.pdbx_seq_one_letter_code
_entity_poly.pdbx_strand_id
1 'polypeptide(L)' 'LSTVMNSDCIMVLDHGRIIERGTHEDLIAQKGTYYQLYTGAFELE' A
#
# COMPACT_ATOMS: atom_id res chain seq x y z
N LEU A 1 -9.27 -3.53 -4.03
CA LEU A 1 -8.04 -3.05 -3.43
C LEU A 1 -8.24 -2.91 -1.93
N SER A 2 -7.40 -3.56 -1.16
CA SER A 2 -7.52 -3.56 0.29
C SER A 2 -6.16 -3.38 0.92
N THR A 3 -6.17 -2.89 2.15
CA THR A 3 -4.93 -2.74 2.90
C THR A 3 -5.13 -3.41 4.26
N VAL A 4 -4.20 -4.29 4.59
CA VAL A 4 -4.19 -4.98 5.88
C VAL A 4 -3.01 -4.45 6.66
N MET A 5 -3.28 -3.95 7.85
CA MET A 5 -2.22 -3.41 8.71
C MET A 5 -2.04 -4.29 9.92
N ASN A 6 -0.90 -4.95 9.97
CA ASN A 6 -0.49 -5.68 11.16
C ASN A 6 0.46 -4.83 11.97
N SER A 7 0.89 -5.37 13.11
CA SER A 7 1.74 -4.60 14.01
C SER A 7 3.00 -4.09 13.32
N ASP A 8 3.64 -4.94 12.53
CA ASP A 8 4.94 -4.62 11.97
C ASP A 8 4.95 -4.70 10.45
N CYS A 9 3.80 -4.94 9.85
CA CYS A 9 3.79 -5.19 8.42
C CYS A 9 2.47 -4.72 7.83
N ILE A 10 2.57 -4.09 6.68
CA ILE A 10 1.41 -3.63 5.94
C ILE A 10 1.37 -4.41 4.64
N MET A 11 0.19 -4.90 4.29
CA MET A 11 0.00 -5.63 3.05
C MET A 11 -1.07 -4.96 2.23
N VAL A 12 -0.78 -4.70 0.98
CA VAL A 12 -1.75 -4.14 0.05
C VAL A 12 -2.19 -5.26 -0.88
N LEU A 13 -3.49 -5.49 -0.93
CA LEU A 13 -4.05 -6.56 -1.72
C LEU A 13 -4.91 -6.00 -2.84
N ASP A 14 -4.89 -6.70 -3.95
CA ASP A 14 -5.71 -6.34 -5.10
C ASP A 14 -6.17 -7.63 -5.75
N HIS A 15 -7.49 -7.75 -5.89
CA HIS A 15 -8.10 -8.95 -6.47
C HIS A 15 -7.66 -10.22 -5.74
N GLY A 16 -7.59 -10.15 -4.42
CA GLY A 16 -7.22 -11.31 -3.61
C GLY A 16 -5.74 -11.64 -3.64
N ARG A 17 -4.90 -10.75 -4.16
CA ARG A 17 -3.47 -10.98 -4.25
C ARG A 17 -2.72 -9.89 -3.52
N ILE A 18 -1.62 -10.27 -2.90
CA ILE A 18 -0.75 -9.29 -2.24
C ILE A 18 0.12 -8.67 -3.32
N ILE A 19 -0.04 -7.38 -3.54
CA ILE A 19 0.76 -6.67 -4.54
C ILE A 19 1.89 -5.87 -3.91
N GLU A 20 1.75 -5.51 -2.62
CA GLU A 20 2.79 -4.80 -1.92
C GLU A 20 2.78 -5.24 -0.47
N ARG A 21 3.95 -5.27 0.12
CA ARG A 21 4.08 -5.72 1.49
C ARG A 21 5.35 -5.14 2.10
N GLY A 22 5.28 -4.77 3.37
CA GLY A 22 6.43 -4.23 4.07
C GLY A 22 6.01 -3.30 5.17
N THR A 23 6.97 -2.60 5.76
CA THR A 23 6.66 -1.60 6.78
C THR A 23 6.15 -0.35 6.10
N HIS A 24 5.59 0.54 6.91
CA HIS A 24 5.12 1.82 6.40
C HIS A 24 6.23 2.54 5.64
N GLU A 25 7.42 2.59 6.25
CA GLU A 25 8.52 3.30 5.62
C GLU A 25 8.96 2.63 4.33
N ASP A 26 8.97 1.29 4.34
CA ASP A 26 9.33 0.57 3.13
C ASP A 26 8.40 0.89 1.99
N LEU A 27 7.10 0.86 2.27
CA LEU A 27 6.13 1.08 1.21
C LEU A 27 6.13 2.51 0.73
N ILE A 28 6.35 3.44 1.62
CA ILE A 28 6.46 4.85 1.23
C ILE A 28 7.68 5.05 0.34
N ALA A 29 8.79 4.40 0.69
CA ALA A 29 10.00 4.53 -0.11
C ALA A 29 9.85 3.94 -1.50
N GLN A 30 9.02 2.89 -1.62
CA GLN A 30 8.76 2.27 -2.92
C GLN A 30 7.93 3.16 -3.83
N LYS A 31 7.15 4.05 -3.25
CA LYS A 31 6.28 4.96 -3.98
C LYS A 31 5.37 4.20 -4.92
N GLY A 32 4.83 3.10 -4.41
CA GLY A 32 3.91 2.28 -5.18
C GLY A 32 2.46 2.60 -4.84
N THR A 33 1.62 1.56 -4.87
CA THR A 33 0.20 1.73 -4.62
C THR A 33 -0.06 2.26 -3.21
N TYR A 34 0.63 1.72 -2.22
CA TYR A 34 0.42 2.16 -0.85
C TYR A 34 0.74 3.66 -0.72
N TYR A 35 1.83 4.06 -1.33
CA TYR A 35 2.23 5.47 -1.28
C TYR A 35 1.14 6.36 -1.85
N GLN A 36 0.56 5.95 -2.97
CA GLN A 36 -0.50 6.73 -3.59
C GLN A 36 -1.74 6.78 -2.72
N LEU A 37 -2.08 5.66 -2.09
CA LEU A 37 -3.22 5.64 -1.17
C LEU A 37 -2.97 6.52 0.04
N TYR A 38 -1.77 6.45 0.57
CA TYR A 38 -1.43 7.18 1.79
C TYR A 38 -1.40 8.69 1.55
N THR A 39 -0.84 9.10 0.45
CA THR A 39 -0.70 10.53 0.16
C THR A 39 -1.89 11.11 -0.59
N GLY A 40 -2.78 10.26 -1.06
CA GLY A 40 -3.91 10.71 -1.85
C GLY A 40 -3.52 11.12 -3.25
N ALA A 41 -2.44 10.58 -3.76
CA ALA A 41 -1.94 10.95 -5.07
C ALA A 41 -2.65 10.26 -6.21
N PHE A 42 -3.62 9.40 -5.91
CA PHE A 42 -4.40 8.75 -6.95
C PHE A 42 -5.11 9.77 -7.80
N GLU A 43 -5.05 9.56 -9.08
CA GLU A 43 -5.80 10.37 -10.00
C GLU A 43 -7.25 9.92 -9.99
N LEU A 44 -8.13 10.86 -9.93
CA LEU A 44 -9.56 10.56 -9.90
C LEU A 44 -10.23 11.01 -11.18
N GLU A 45 -9.56 10.81 -12.22
CA GLU A 45 -10.06 11.25 -13.53
C GLU A 45 -11.24 10.49 -13.97
#